data_5370d90b1e29d8a67a30ab0c42a23f6b
#
_entry.id   5370d90b1e29d8a67a30ab0c42a23f6b
#
_cell.length_a   1.000
_cell.length_b   1.000
_cell.length_c   1.000
_cell.angle_alpha   90.00
_cell.angle_beta   90.00
_cell.angle_gamma   90.00
#
_symmetry.space_group_name_H-M   'P 1'
#
loop_
_entity.id
_entity.type
_entity.pdbx_description
1 polymer ?
#
loop_
_entity_poly.entity_id
_entity_poly.type
_entity_poly.pdbx_seq_one_letter_code
_entity_poly.pdbx_strand_id
1 'polypeptide(L)'
;LVSSRGLGDVYKRQVIVVGPHLELQQCGLPKMMALELFKPFVMKRLVELGLAQNIKSAKRMVERSRAQVWDVLAEVIEEHPVLLNRAPTLHRLGIQAFEPILVEGKAIQVHPLVCEAFNADFDGDQMAVHVPLSAEAQAEARVLMLSTNNVLSPASGNPIVSPSQDMVIGLYYITECHDELESANLNFVDFNETQIAYESGH
;
A
#
# COMPACT_ATOMS: atom_id res chain seq x y z
N LEU A 1 14.46 -23.71 0.17
CA LEU A 1 15.25 -22.51 -0.14
C LEU A 1 15.58 -22.54 -1.64
N VAL A 2 14.66 -22.07 -2.48
CA VAL A 2 14.95 -21.85 -3.90
C VAL A 2 15.66 -20.52 -4.02
N SER A 3 16.97 -20.59 -4.24
CA SER A 3 17.82 -19.46 -4.59
C SER A 3 17.41 -18.95 -5.97
N SER A 4 16.54 -17.95 -6.03
CA SER A 4 16.29 -17.16 -7.24
C SER A 4 17.33 -16.04 -7.33
N ARG A 5 18.58 -16.40 -7.62
CA ARG A 5 19.61 -15.43 -8.01
C ARG A 5 19.37 -15.05 -9.46
N GLY A 6 18.82 -13.86 -9.68
CA GLY A 6 18.53 -13.35 -11.02
C GLY A 6 17.52 -12.21 -10.98
N LEU A 7 16.82 -11.96 -12.06
CA LEU A 7 15.80 -10.93 -12.26
C LEU A 7 14.78 -10.76 -11.12
N GLY A 8 14.51 -11.82 -10.34
CA GLY A 8 13.58 -11.78 -9.21
C GLY A 8 14.00 -10.85 -8.05
N ASP A 9 15.29 -10.62 -7.83
CA ASP A 9 15.73 -9.73 -6.74
C ASP A 9 15.57 -8.25 -7.09
N VAL A 10 15.58 -7.90 -8.36
CA VAL A 10 15.35 -6.52 -8.83
C VAL A 10 13.89 -6.11 -8.63
N TYR A 11 12.95 -7.04 -8.75
CA TYR A 11 11.52 -6.76 -8.52
C TYR A 11 11.10 -6.78 -7.05
N LYS A 12 11.89 -7.37 -6.15
CA LYS A 12 11.57 -7.44 -4.72
C LYS A 12 11.79 -6.13 -3.97
N ARG A 13 12.56 -5.21 -4.54
CA ARG A 13 12.86 -3.91 -3.94
C ARG A 13 12.64 -2.82 -4.97
N GLN A 14 11.73 -1.91 -4.68
CA GLN A 14 11.36 -0.81 -5.55
C GLN A 14 11.25 0.50 -4.78
N VAL A 15 11.39 1.60 -5.51
CA VAL A 15 11.17 2.96 -4.99
C VAL A 15 9.71 3.09 -4.53
N ILE A 16 9.53 3.81 -3.44
CA ILE A 16 8.21 4.13 -2.89
C ILE A 16 7.77 5.52 -3.34
N VAL A 17 6.47 5.68 -3.53
CA VAL A 17 5.81 6.96 -3.79
C VAL A 17 4.57 7.10 -2.92
N VAL A 18 4.13 8.32 -2.73
CA VAL A 18 2.92 8.59 -1.95
C VAL A 18 1.67 8.10 -2.68
N GLY A 19 0.78 7.44 -1.95
CA GLY A 19 -0.54 7.01 -2.40
C GLY A 19 -1.63 7.57 -1.49
N PRO A 20 -2.02 8.85 -1.61
CA PRO A 20 -2.98 9.48 -0.68
C PRO A 20 -4.40 8.93 -0.81
N HIS A 21 -4.72 8.26 -1.91
CA HIS A 21 -6.01 7.61 -2.16
C HIS A 21 -6.14 6.22 -1.54
N LEU A 22 -5.02 5.67 -1.03
CA LEU A 22 -5.01 4.36 -0.39
C LEU A 22 -5.64 4.44 1.00
N GLU A 23 -6.27 3.35 1.42
CA GLU A 23 -6.62 3.16 2.83
C GLU A 23 -5.38 2.79 3.64
N LEU A 24 -5.44 2.96 4.97
CA LEU A 24 -4.29 2.73 5.85
C LEU A 24 -3.72 1.30 5.76
N GLN A 25 -4.59 0.30 5.54
CA GLN A 25 -4.20 -1.10 5.38
C GLN A 25 -3.75 -1.44 3.97
N GLN A 26 -3.91 -0.57 2.99
CA GLN A 26 -3.62 -0.85 1.58
C GLN A 26 -2.22 -0.41 1.18
N CYS A 27 -1.65 -1.12 0.21
CA CYS A 27 -0.48 -0.67 -0.55
C CYS A 27 -0.69 -0.86 -2.05
N GLY A 28 -0.20 0.08 -2.84
CA GLY A 28 -0.20 -0.03 -4.29
C GLY A 28 1.00 -0.83 -4.78
N LEU A 29 0.76 -1.99 -5.40
CA LEU A 29 1.80 -2.86 -5.92
C LEU A 29 1.83 -2.80 -7.45
N PRO A 30 2.99 -2.49 -8.07
CA PRO A 30 3.13 -2.51 -9.52
C PRO A 30 2.71 -3.85 -10.12
N LYS A 31 1.88 -3.85 -11.16
CA LYS A 31 1.34 -5.06 -11.79
C LYS A 31 2.41 -6.09 -12.14
N MET A 32 3.52 -5.66 -12.75
CA MET A 32 4.62 -6.55 -13.14
C MET A 32 5.33 -7.17 -11.93
N MET A 33 5.50 -6.37 -10.86
CA MET A 33 6.07 -6.84 -9.60
C MET A 33 5.14 -7.87 -8.93
N ALA A 34 3.84 -7.56 -8.87
CA ALA A 34 2.83 -8.47 -8.34
C ALA A 34 2.81 -9.81 -9.08
N LEU A 35 2.85 -9.79 -10.41
CA LEU A 35 2.87 -11.00 -11.23
C LEU A 35 4.08 -11.90 -10.93
N GLU A 36 5.25 -11.31 -10.71
CA GLU A 36 6.46 -12.09 -10.40
C GLU A 36 6.43 -12.63 -8.96
N LEU A 37 5.95 -11.84 -8.00
CA LEU A 37 5.83 -12.25 -6.59
C LEU A 37 4.78 -13.35 -6.38
N PHE A 38 3.62 -13.21 -7.01
CA PHE A 38 2.49 -14.13 -6.88
C PHE A 38 2.49 -15.24 -7.93
N LYS A 39 3.53 -15.34 -8.76
CA LYS A 39 3.64 -16.33 -9.85
C LYS A 39 3.28 -17.75 -9.45
N PRO A 40 3.74 -18.33 -8.33
CA PRO A 40 3.36 -19.68 -7.93
C PRO A 40 1.86 -19.83 -7.66
N PHE A 41 1.25 -18.84 -7.01
CA PHE A 41 -0.17 -18.84 -6.67
C PHE A 41 -1.05 -18.69 -7.92
N VAL A 42 -0.67 -17.78 -8.82
CA VAL A 42 -1.35 -17.60 -10.10
C VAL A 42 -1.27 -18.85 -10.96
N MET A 43 -0.11 -19.51 -11.03
CA MET A 43 0.03 -20.78 -11.78
C MET A 43 -0.86 -21.88 -11.20
N LYS A 44 -0.92 -22.00 -9.87
CA LYS A 44 -1.80 -22.95 -9.19
C LYS A 44 -3.26 -22.66 -9.53
N ARG A 45 -3.69 -21.41 -9.38
CA ARG A 45 -5.07 -21.00 -9.65
C ARG A 45 -5.50 -21.18 -11.10
N LEU A 46 -4.61 -20.90 -12.06
CA LEU A 46 -4.86 -21.15 -13.50
C LEU A 46 -5.13 -22.64 -13.80
N VAL A 47 -4.45 -23.55 -13.11
CA VAL A 47 -4.68 -24.99 -13.26
C VAL A 47 -5.99 -25.41 -12.59
N GLU A 48 -6.30 -24.90 -11.40
CA GLU A 48 -7.56 -25.16 -10.67
C GLU A 48 -8.79 -24.71 -11.46
N LEU A 49 -8.71 -23.56 -12.11
CA LEU A 49 -9.78 -23.04 -12.98
C LEU A 49 -9.88 -23.74 -14.34
N GLY A 50 -8.99 -24.71 -14.63
CA GLY A 50 -8.98 -25.42 -15.89
C GLY A 50 -8.52 -24.59 -17.10
N LEU A 51 -8.02 -23.36 -16.88
CA LEU A 51 -7.48 -22.49 -17.93
C LEU A 51 -6.13 -22.99 -18.47
N ALA A 52 -5.42 -23.77 -17.67
CA ALA A 52 -4.19 -24.43 -18.05
C ALA A 52 -4.27 -25.92 -17.71
N GLN A 53 -3.85 -26.77 -18.65
CA GLN A 53 -3.88 -28.24 -18.48
C GLN A 53 -2.84 -28.76 -17.49
N ASN A 54 -1.74 -28.01 -17.30
CA ASN A 54 -0.67 -28.38 -16.40
C ASN A 54 0.16 -27.12 -16.03
N ILE A 55 1.02 -27.26 -15.02
CA ILE A 55 1.90 -26.20 -14.52
C ILE A 55 2.82 -25.62 -15.62
N LYS A 56 3.28 -26.47 -16.57
CA LYS A 56 4.14 -26.02 -17.68
C LYS A 56 3.37 -25.10 -18.65
N SER A 57 2.10 -25.42 -18.90
CA SER A 57 1.20 -24.56 -19.70
C SER A 57 0.89 -23.26 -18.98
N ALA A 58 0.55 -23.34 -17.67
CA ALA A 58 0.32 -22.16 -16.83
C ALA A 58 1.52 -21.21 -16.83
N LYS A 59 2.74 -21.74 -16.66
CA LYS A 59 3.98 -20.96 -16.72
C LYS A 59 4.12 -20.19 -18.03
N ARG A 60 3.85 -20.84 -19.18
CA ARG A 60 3.90 -20.18 -20.49
C ARG A 60 2.84 -19.08 -20.65
N MET A 61 1.65 -19.27 -20.04
CA MET A 61 0.61 -18.24 -20.04
C MET A 61 1.03 -17.01 -19.25
N VAL A 62 1.61 -17.21 -18.07
CA VAL A 62 2.14 -16.13 -17.22
C VAL A 62 3.28 -15.39 -17.93
N GLU A 63 4.24 -16.09 -18.50
CA GLU A 63 5.37 -15.49 -19.26
C GLU A 63 4.90 -14.68 -20.48
N ARG A 64 3.76 -15.01 -21.07
CA ARG A 64 3.17 -14.26 -22.18
C ARG A 64 2.19 -13.18 -21.75
N SER A 65 2.00 -12.99 -20.45
CA SER A 65 1.11 -11.96 -19.85
C SER A 65 -0.27 -11.90 -20.52
N ARG A 66 -0.91 -13.05 -20.72
CA ARG A 66 -2.25 -13.12 -21.33
C ARG A 66 -3.28 -12.39 -20.45
N ALA A 67 -4.34 -11.85 -21.07
CA ALA A 67 -5.38 -11.10 -20.35
C ALA A 67 -5.95 -11.88 -19.15
N GLN A 68 -6.26 -13.17 -19.33
CA GLN A 68 -6.75 -14.07 -18.26
C GLN A 68 -5.84 -14.17 -17.04
N VAL A 69 -4.52 -13.93 -17.21
CA VAL A 69 -3.55 -13.97 -16.10
C VAL A 69 -3.76 -12.79 -15.17
N TRP A 70 -4.15 -11.64 -15.71
CA TRP A 70 -4.40 -10.43 -14.91
C TRP A 70 -5.66 -10.54 -14.05
N ASP A 71 -6.70 -11.17 -14.59
CA ASP A 71 -7.95 -11.42 -13.85
C ASP A 71 -7.69 -12.38 -12.68
N VAL A 72 -6.96 -13.47 -12.95
CA VAL A 72 -6.56 -14.43 -11.91
C VAL A 72 -5.60 -13.81 -10.90
N LEU A 73 -4.69 -12.93 -11.32
CA LEU A 73 -3.80 -12.22 -10.42
C LEU A 73 -4.58 -11.32 -9.47
N ALA A 74 -5.57 -10.58 -9.97
CA ALA A 74 -6.42 -9.72 -9.14
C ALA A 74 -7.16 -10.55 -8.08
N GLU A 75 -7.75 -11.68 -8.46
CA GLU A 75 -8.42 -12.61 -7.53
C GLU A 75 -7.47 -13.15 -6.44
N VAL A 76 -6.26 -13.56 -6.84
CA VAL A 76 -5.27 -14.11 -5.90
C VAL A 76 -4.74 -13.09 -4.91
N ILE A 77 -4.60 -11.84 -5.34
CA ILE A 77 -4.07 -10.74 -4.51
C ILE A 77 -5.06 -10.32 -3.44
N GLU A 78 -6.36 -10.33 -3.73
CA GLU A 78 -7.41 -9.84 -2.84
C GLU A 78 -7.41 -10.54 -1.47
N GLU A 79 -7.00 -11.81 -1.44
CA GLU A 79 -6.96 -12.61 -0.21
C GLU A 79 -5.55 -12.74 0.41
N HIS A 80 -4.53 -12.10 -0.15
CA HIS A 80 -3.15 -12.36 0.22
C HIS A 80 -2.42 -11.11 0.73
N PRO A 81 -2.18 -10.97 2.04
CA PRO A 81 -1.41 -9.85 2.56
C PRO A 81 0.05 -9.92 2.11
N VAL A 82 0.67 -8.77 1.93
CA VAL A 82 2.11 -8.64 1.67
C VAL A 82 2.79 -7.91 2.81
N LEU A 83 4.07 -8.20 3.03
CA LEU A 83 4.90 -7.52 4.01
C LEU A 83 5.78 -6.52 3.29
N LEU A 84 5.71 -5.25 3.69
CA LEU A 84 6.65 -4.21 3.27
C LEU A 84 7.72 -4.03 4.33
N ASN A 85 8.97 -3.93 3.90
CA ASN A 85 10.12 -3.68 4.76
C ASN A 85 10.98 -2.55 4.20
N ARG A 86 11.28 -1.54 5.03
CA ARG A 86 12.31 -0.54 4.74
C ARG A 86 13.57 -0.83 5.55
N ALA A 87 14.70 -0.93 4.88
CA ALA A 87 16.00 -1.02 5.54
C ALA A 87 16.56 0.38 5.87
N PRO A 88 17.22 0.57 7.04
CA PRO A 88 17.46 -0.40 8.09
C PRO A 88 16.22 -0.67 8.95
N THR A 89 15.98 -1.93 9.31
CA THR A 89 14.86 -2.31 10.21
C THR A 89 15.34 -2.15 11.67
N LEU A 90 15.05 -1.00 12.27
CA LEU A 90 15.51 -0.65 13.62
C LEU A 90 14.55 -1.15 14.71
N HIS A 91 13.28 -1.31 14.39
CA HIS A 91 12.23 -1.78 15.30
C HIS A 91 11.16 -2.55 14.53
N ARG A 92 10.24 -3.21 15.27
CA ARG A 92 9.25 -4.12 14.68
C ARG A 92 8.33 -3.46 13.63
N LEU A 93 8.06 -2.15 13.73
CA LEU A 93 7.23 -1.42 12.78
C LEU A 93 7.93 -1.09 11.45
N GLY A 94 9.23 -1.39 11.34
CA GLY A 94 9.95 -1.36 10.06
C GLY A 94 9.54 -2.49 9.10
N ILE A 95 8.70 -3.43 9.56
CA ILE A 95 8.05 -4.45 8.75
C ILE A 95 6.56 -4.45 9.11
N GLN A 96 5.70 -4.16 8.15
CA GLN A 96 4.25 -4.18 8.34
C GLN A 96 3.56 -4.91 7.19
N ALA A 97 2.39 -5.47 7.48
CA ALA A 97 1.55 -6.13 6.50
C ALA A 97 0.56 -5.13 5.89
N PHE A 98 0.29 -5.33 4.61
CA PHE A 98 -0.66 -4.54 3.84
C PHE A 98 -1.48 -5.44 2.91
N GLU A 99 -2.66 -4.98 2.57
CA GLU A 99 -3.50 -5.54 1.52
C GLU A 99 -3.10 -4.91 0.18
N PRO A 100 -2.54 -5.67 -0.77
CA PRO A 100 -2.04 -5.11 -2.01
C PRO A 100 -3.18 -4.81 -2.98
N ILE A 101 -3.10 -3.66 -3.62
CA ILE A 101 -3.90 -3.31 -4.79
C ILE A 101 -2.98 -3.13 -6.00
N LEU A 102 -3.47 -3.48 -7.18
CA LEU A 102 -2.68 -3.35 -8.41
C LEU A 102 -2.67 -1.91 -8.90
N VAL A 103 -1.48 -1.38 -9.10
CA VAL A 103 -1.29 -0.03 -9.66
C VAL A 103 -0.44 -0.07 -10.92
N GLU A 104 -0.67 0.92 -11.78
CA GLU A 104 0.18 1.14 -12.95
C GLU A 104 1.50 1.79 -12.54
N GLY A 105 2.53 1.59 -13.34
CA GLY A 105 3.85 2.14 -13.08
C GLY A 105 4.84 1.13 -12.54
N LYS A 106 5.92 1.63 -11.91
CA LYS A 106 7.02 0.80 -11.38
C LYS A 106 7.28 1.01 -9.89
N ALA A 107 6.72 2.06 -9.29
CA ALA A 107 6.92 2.41 -7.88
C ALA A 107 5.82 1.80 -7.01
N ILE A 108 6.20 1.41 -5.79
CA ILE A 108 5.25 0.96 -4.76
C ILE A 108 4.57 2.21 -4.20
N GLN A 109 3.25 2.17 -4.07
CA GLN A 109 2.51 3.24 -3.42
C GLN A 109 2.24 2.86 -1.97
N VAL A 110 2.49 3.81 -1.06
CA VAL A 110 2.24 3.63 0.37
C VAL A 110 1.42 4.81 0.91
N HIS A 111 0.60 4.53 1.90
CA HIS A 111 -0.17 5.58 2.56
C HIS A 111 0.77 6.52 3.31
N PRO A 112 0.64 7.85 3.20
CA PRO A 112 1.57 8.80 3.82
C PRO A 112 1.67 8.67 5.35
N LEU A 113 0.61 8.27 6.04
CA LEU A 113 0.60 8.12 7.49
C LEU A 113 1.46 6.95 8.02
N VAL A 114 1.86 5.98 7.18
CA VAL A 114 2.75 4.89 7.61
C VAL A 114 4.23 5.25 7.51
N CYS A 115 4.57 6.37 6.89
CA CYS A 115 5.95 6.79 6.66
C CYS A 115 6.73 7.00 7.95
N GLU A 116 6.10 7.54 9.00
CA GLU A 116 6.74 7.74 10.31
C GLU A 116 7.17 6.40 10.92
N ALA A 117 6.31 5.38 10.88
CA ALA A 117 6.61 4.05 11.40
C ALA A 117 7.79 3.37 10.67
N PHE A 118 7.91 3.58 9.36
CA PHE A 118 9.03 3.10 8.55
C PHE A 118 10.26 4.01 8.59
N ASN A 119 10.15 5.21 9.14
CA ASN A 119 11.12 6.29 8.98
C ASN A 119 11.47 6.49 7.50
N ALA A 120 10.45 6.53 6.66
CA ALA A 120 10.55 6.62 5.20
C ALA A 120 10.17 8.00 4.71
N ASP A 121 10.84 8.43 3.63
CA ASP A 121 10.49 9.60 2.86
C ASP A 121 10.41 9.26 1.35
N PHE A 122 10.00 10.21 0.54
CA PHE A 122 9.79 10.00 -0.89
C PHE A 122 10.90 10.62 -1.76
N ASP A 123 12.10 10.74 -1.21
CA ASP A 123 13.30 11.28 -1.89
C ASP A 123 14.08 10.25 -2.72
N GLY A 124 13.55 9.04 -2.83
CA GLY A 124 14.18 7.91 -3.54
C GLY A 124 14.30 6.66 -2.67
N ASP A 125 13.71 6.66 -1.49
CA ASP A 125 13.66 5.50 -0.61
C ASP A 125 13.05 4.29 -1.32
N GLN A 126 13.55 3.11 -0.95
CA GLN A 126 13.12 1.83 -1.47
C GLN A 126 12.58 0.94 -0.36
N MET A 127 11.57 0.15 -0.68
CA MET A 127 11.08 -0.91 0.20
C MET A 127 11.17 -2.27 -0.47
N ALA A 128 11.39 -3.30 0.34
CA ALA A 128 11.32 -4.69 -0.07
C ALA A 128 9.92 -5.24 0.19
N VAL A 129 9.43 -6.06 -0.74
CA VAL A 129 8.14 -6.76 -0.62
C VAL A 129 8.38 -8.24 -0.39
N HIS A 130 7.69 -8.79 0.60
CA HIS A 130 7.70 -10.21 0.93
C HIS A 130 6.28 -10.75 0.95
N VAL A 131 6.10 -11.98 0.46
CA VAL A 131 4.80 -12.65 0.41
C VAL A 131 4.83 -13.82 1.39
N PRO A 132 3.97 -13.85 2.42
CA PRO A 132 3.84 -15.00 3.30
C PRO A 132 3.26 -16.18 2.52
N LEU A 133 3.89 -17.35 2.61
CA LEU A 133 3.56 -18.50 1.77
C LEU A 133 2.58 -19.46 2.44
N SER A 134 2.66 -19.65 3.76
CA SER A 134 1.79 -20.56 4.49
C SER A 134 0.55 -19.85 5.03
N ALA A 135 -0.51 -20.61 5.28
CA ALA A 135 -1.75 -20.07 5.87
C ALA A 135 -1.51 -19.49 7.27
N GLU A 136 -0.65 -20.13 8.06
CA GLU A 136 -0.27 -19.64 9.38
C GLU A 136 0.44 -18.30 9.30
N ALA A 137 1.42 -18.17 8.38
CA ALA A 137 2.15 -16.91 8.17
C ALA A 137 1.23 -15.78 7.67
N GLN A 138 0.24 -16.10 6.85
CA GLN A 138 -0.78 -15.13 6.40
C GLN A 138 -1.67 -14.70 7.56
N ALA A 139 -2.10 -15.62 8.41
CA ALA A 139 -2.88 -15.30 9.60
C ALA A 139 -2.09 -14.43 10.58
N GLU A 140 -0.83 -14.76 10.84
CA GLU A 140 0.05 -13.94 11.69
C GLU A 140 0.26 -12.53 11.08
N ALA A 141 0.46 -12.43 9.77
CA ALA A 141 0.60 -11.14 9.09
C ALA A 141 -0.66 -10.28 9.27
N ARG A 142 -1.86 -10.85 9.12
CA ARG A 142 -3.12 -10.14 9.31
C ARG A 142 -3.39 -9.73 10.75
N VAL A 143 -3.13 -10.60 11.71
CA VAL A 143 -3.48 -10.36 13.12
C VAL A 143 -2.44 -9.47 13.82
N LEU A 144 -1.14 -9.69 13.57
CA LEU A 144 -0.07 -9.05 14.33
C LEU A 144 0.63 -7.91 13.58
N MET A 145 0.69 -7.98 12.25
CA MET A 145 1.54 -7.09 11.47
C MET A 145 0.79 -6.10 10.58
N LEU A 146 -0.54 -6.20 10.47
CA LEU A 146 -1.32 -5.27 9.66
C LEU A 146 -1.12 -3.84 10.16
N SER A 147 -0.96 -2.88 9.26
CA SER A 147 -0.71 -1.47 9.58
C SER A 147 -1.75 -0.87 10.51
N THR A 148 -3.03 -1.22 10.32
CA THR A 148 -4.14 -0.79 11.17
C THR A 148 -4.07 -1.29 12.62
N ASN A 149 -3.38 -2.40 12.87
CA ASN A 149 -3.18 -2.96 14.21
C ASN A 149 -1.96 -2.38 14.92
N ASN A 150 -1.14 -1.57 14.22
CA ASN A 150 0.11 -1.00 14.69
C ASN A 150 0.09 0.53 14.69
N VAL A 151 -0.99 1.12 15.17
CA VAL A 151 -1.20 2.58 15.21
C VAL A 151 -0.44 3.24 16.36
N LEU A 152 -0.16 2.47 17.42
CA LEU A 152 0.51 2.95 18.63
C LEU A 152 1.96 2.45 18.70
N SER A 153 2.85 3.30 19.22
CA SER A 153 4.24 2.92 19.48
C SER A 153 4.30 1.86 20.59
N PRO A 154 4.97 0.72 20.34
CA PRO A 154 5.18 -0.27 21.39
C PRO A 154 6.11 0.17 22.52
N ALA A 155 6.91 1.22 22.29
CA ALA A 155 7.85 1.75 23.27
C ALA A 155 7.21 2.73 24.23
N SER A 156 6.33 3.64 23.74
CA SER A 156 5.76 4.74 24.51
C SER A 156 4.24 4.73 24.62
N GLY A 157 3.55 3.94 23.78
CA GLY A 157 2.09 3.96 23.66
C GLY A 157 1.53 5.19 22.95
N ASN A 158 2.37 6.09 22.49
CA ASN A 158 1.94 7.26 21.72
C ASN A 158 1.53 6.87 20.30
N PRO A 159 0.60 7.60 19.65
CA PRO A 159 0.26 7.38 18.26
C PRO A 159 1.48 7.57 17.37
N ILE A 160 1.71 6.64 16.44
CA ILE A 160 2.71 6.76 15.37
C ILE A 160 2.05 7.21 14.07
N VAL A 161 0.78 6.88 13.88
CA VAL A 161 0.00 7.30 12.73
C VAL A 161 -0.51 8.72 12.99
N SER A 162 0.32 9.70 12.66
CA SER A 162 0.04 11.12 12.82
C SER A 162 0.47 11.90 11.57
N PRO A 163 -0.19 13.04 11.26
CA PRO A 163 0.26 13.91 10.19
C PRO A 163 1.69 14.38 10.42
N SER A 164 2.53 14.27 9.41
CA SER A 164 3.93 14.69 9.44
C SER A 164 4.35 15.37 8.13
N GLN A 165 5.51 16.01 8.13
CA GLN A 165 6.12 16.61 6.93
C GLN A 165 5.15 17.52 6.16
N ASP A 166 4.95 17.28 4.87
CA ASP A 166 4.12 18.08 3.97
C ASP A 166 2.63 18.10 4.37
N MET A 167 2.15 17.09 5.09
CA MET A 167 0.77 17.08 5.61
C MET A 167 0.57 18.18 6.66
N VAL A 168 1.55 18.42 7.52
CA VAL A 168 1.50 19.49 8.54
C VAL A 168 1.51 20.85 7.86
N ILE A 169 2.36 21.03 6.85
CA ILE A 169 2.43 22.27 6.06
C ILE A 169 1.10 22.50 5.32
N GLY A 170 0.54 21.45 4.71
CA GLY A 170 -0.76 21.53 4.01
C GLY A 170 -1.90 21.89 4.96
N LEU A 171 -1.95 21.28 6.14
CA LEU A 171 -2.96 21.61 7.16
C LEU A 171 -2.80 23.06 7.65
N TYR A 172 -1.58 23.50 7.89
CA TYR A 172 -1.31 24.89 8.25
C TYR A 172 -1.83 25.86 7.17
N TYR A 173 -1.49 25.60 5.89
CA TYR A 173 -1.92 26.44 4.78
C TYR A 173 -3.44 26.52 4.64
N ILE A 174 -4.15 25.41 4.81
CA ILE A 174 -5.63 25.36 4.72
C ILE A 174 -6.27 26.12 5.89
N THR A 175 -5.64 26.13 7.05
CA THR A 175 -6.17 26.75 8.28
C THR A 175 -5.69 28.19 8.48
N GLU A 176 -4.78 28.69 7.63
CA GLU A 176 -4.30 30.06 7.69
C GLU A 176 -5.40 31.03 7.23
N CYS A 177 -5.75 31.97 8.11
CA CYS A 177 -6.69 33.03 7.79
C CYS A 177 -5.97 34.15 7.07
N HIS A 178 -6.34 34.46 5.84
CA HIS A 178 -5.90 35.65 5.15
C HIS A 178 -6.85 36.80 5.47
N ASP A 179 -6.35 37.84 6.14
CA ASP A 179 -7.12 39.00 6.60
C ASP A 179 -7.74 39.83 5.47
N GLU A 180 -7.43 39.54 4.22
CA GLU A 180 -7.88 40.28 3.04
C GLU A 180 -9.21 39.80 2.43
N LEU A 181 -9.84 38.76 2.97
CA LEU A 181 -11.12 38.28 2.46
C LEU A 181 -12.28 39.07 3.09
N GLU A 182 -12.81 40.06 2.36
CA GLU A 182 -13.99 40.85 2.75
C GLU A 182 -15.25 40.01 3.03
N SER A 183 -15.24 38.73 2.69
CA SER A 183 -16.34 37.79 2.92
C SER A 183 -16.37 37.14 4.32
N ALA A 184 -15.42 37.49 5.19
CA ALA A 184 -15.22 36.83 6.49
C ALA A 184 -16.22 37.24 7.59
N ASN A 185 -17.29 37.97 7.30
CA ASN A 185 -18.29 38.37 8.30
C ASN A 185 -19.51 37.44 8.40
N LEU A 186 -19.47 36.29 7.74
CA LEU A 186 -20.52 35.29 7.84
C LEU A 186 -20.29 34.39 9.03
N ASN A 187 -21.26 34.36 9.95
CA ASN A 187 -21.26 33.44 11.08
C ASN A 187 -22.25 32.31 10.82
N PHE A 188 -21.79 31.08 10.93
CA PHE A 188 -22.60 29.88 10.75
C PHE A 188 -22.81 29.18 12.08
N VAL A 189 -23.98 28.60 12.29
CA VAL A 189 -24.34 27.90 13.54
C VAL A 189 -23.70 26.51 13.59
N ASP A 190 -23.62 25.84 12.45
CA ASP A 190 -23.03 24.51 12.34
C ASP A 190 -22.37 24.28 10.97
N PHE A 191 -21.70 23.11 10.84
CA PHE A 191 -21.02 22.69 9.63
C PHE A 191 -21.98 22.53 8.42
N ASN A 192 -23.23 22.10 8.65
CA ASN A 192 -24.19 21.90 7.57
C ASN A 192 -24.60 23.24 6.94
N GLU A 193 -24.80 24.25 7.77
CA GLU A 193 -25.08 25.61 7.30
C GLU A 193 -23.92 26.19 6.48
N THR A 194 -22.69 25.97 6.92
CA THR A 194 -21.48 26.33 6.19
C THR A 194 -21.41 25.64 4.83
N GLN A 195 -21.71 24.35 4.78
CA GLN A 195 -21.72 23.59 3.54
C GLN A 195 -22.80 24.11 2.56
N ILE A 196 -24.01 24.37 3.02
CA ILE A 196 -25.10 24.92 2.21
C ILE A 196 -24.73 26.30 1.67
N ALA A 197 -24.12 27.17 2.49
CA ALA A 197 -23.67 28.49 2.05
C ALA A 197 -22.58 28.36 0.97
N TYR A 198 -21.60 27.49 1.15
CA TYR A 198 -20.54 27.23 0.18
C TYR A 198 -21.12 26.71 -1.16
N GLU A 199 -22.04 25.75 -1.13
CA GLU A 199 -22.69 25.19 -2.31
C GLU A 199 -23.59 26.21 -3.03
N SER A 200 -24.14 27.18 -2.30
CA SER A 200 -24.95 28.29 -2.87
C SER A 200 -24.11 29.48 -3.34
N GLY A 201 -22.79 29.45 -3.16
CA GLY A 201 -21.89 30.48 -3.71
C GLY A 201 -21.78 31.73 -2.83
N HIS A 202 -22.03 31.60 -1.52
CA HIS A 202 -21.91 32.68 -0.51
C HIS A 202 -20.60 32.55 0.26
#